data_3a9f89c9ff23f0151b098900fc780441
#
_entry.id   3a9f89c9ff23f0151b098900fc780441
#
_cell.length_a   1.000
_cell.length_b   1.000
_cell.length_c   1.000
_cell.angle_alpha   90.00
_cell.angle_beta   90.00
_cell.angle_gamma   90.00
#
_symmetry.space_group_name_H-M   'P 1'
#
loop_
_entity.id
_entity.type
_entity.pdbx_description
1 polymer ?
#
loop_
_entity_poly.entity_id
_entity_poly.type
_entity_poly.pdbx_seq_one_letter_code
_entity_poly.pdbx_strand_id
1 'polypeptide(L)'
;MTKRIAGPEIARLIQLLAKVPGLGPRSARRAALHLIKKKSQIMGPLANAMQEAHDKVRICTVCGNADTVDPCTVCCDERRDCGLLVVVEDVADLWALERAGAAPHAKYHVLGGRLSPLDGVGPDDLNIRSLVDRVAQGEVKEVIIAVNATVEGQT
;
A
#
# COMPACT_ATOMS: atom_id res chain seq x y z
N MET A 1 15.51 -35.85 3.91
CA MET A 1 16.68 -34.96 3.69
C MET A 1 16.52 -34.23 2.38
N THR A 2 16.18 -32.98 2.43
CA THR A 2 16.05 -32.14 1.21
C THR A 2 17.46 -31.86 0.69
N LYS A 3 17.75 -32.37 -0.49
CA LYS A 3 19.02 -32.20 -1.18
C LYS A 3 19.27 -30.69 -1.37
N ARG A 4 20.28 -30.12 -0.70
CA ARG A 4 20.68 -28.72 -0.90
C ARG A 4 21.21 -28.55 -2.32
N ILE A 5 20.45 -27.84 -3.17
CA ILE A 5 20.81 -27.58 -4.56
C ILE A 5 21.55 -26.24 -4.70
N ALA A 6 21.44 -25.36 -3.69
CA ALA A 6 22.03 -24.03 -3.70
C ALA A 6 22.55 -23.65 -2.30
N GLY A 7 23.43 -22.67 -2.25
CA GLY A 7 23.91 -22.08 -1.00
C GLY A 7 22.79 -21.47 -0.16
N PRO A 8 23.02 -21.25 1.15
CA PRO A 8 21.98 -20.77 2.07
C PRO A 8 21.44 -19.40 1.69
N GLU A 9 22.25 -18.54 1.10
CA GLU A 9 21.86 -17.19 0.67
C GLU A 9 20.85 -17.24 -0.49
N ILE A 10 21.08 -18.13 -1.46
CA ILE A 10 20.17 -18.34 -2.59
C ILE A 10 18.86 -18.96 -2.10
N ALA A 11 18.94 -19.93 -1.22
CA ALA A 11 17.77 -20.57 -0.62
C ALA A 11 16.91 -19.54 0.14
N ARG A 12 17.54 -18.66 0.93
CA ARG A 12 16.85 -17.57 1.65
C ARG A 12 16.20 -16.58 0.70
N LEU A 13 16.89 -16.17 -0.37
CA LEU A 13 16.33 -15.29 -1.39
C LEU A 13 15.05 -15.88 -2.00
N ILE A 14 15.09 -17.15 -2.40
CA ILE A 14 13.93 -17.87 -2.95
C ILE A 14 12.79 -17.92 -1.93
N GLN A 15 13.08 -18.23 -0.67
CA GLN A 15 12.06 -18.27 0.40
C GLN A 15 11.39 -16.91 0.62
N LEU A 16 12.15 -15.82 0.60
CA LEU A 16 11.61 -14.47 0.78
C LEU A 16 10.78 -14.04 -0.43
N LEU A 17 11.26 -14.29 -1.64
CA LEU A 17 10.51 -14.02 -2.85
C LEU A 17 9.18 -14.81 -2.90
N ALA A 18 9.17 -16.04 -2.40
CA ALA A 18 7.95 -16.87 -2.35
C ALA A 18 6.89 -16.36 -1.36
N LYS A 19 7.24 -15.43 -0.46
CA LYS A 19 6.30 -14.76 0.44
C LYS A 19 5.61 -13.55 -0.20
N VAL A 20 6.12 -13.08 -1.33
CA VAL A 20 5.52 -11.95 -2.05
C VAL A 20 4.24 -12.44 -2.75
N PRO A 21 3.10 -11.77 -2.54
CA PRO A 21 1.85 -12.13 -3.21
C PRO A 21 2.04 -12.20 -4.74
N GLY A 22 1.48 -13.23 -5.35
CA GLY A 22 1.65 -13.49 -6.79
C GLY A 22 2.94 -14.24 -7.18
N LEU A 23 3.90 -14.39 -6.26
CA LEU A 23 5.10 -15.20 -6.45
C LEU A 23 4.98 -16.54 -5.72
N GLY A 24 4.43 -17.54 -6.39
CA GLY A 24 4.48 -18.91 -5.87
C GLY A 24 5.90 -19.50 -5.91
N PRO A 25 6.13 -20.68 -5.30
CA PRO A 25 7.47 -21.28 -5.18
C PRO A 25 8.23 -21.47 -6.51
N ARG A 26 7.50 -21.78 -7.60
CA ARG A 26 8.09 -21.90 -8.94
C ARG A 26 8.53 -20.56 -9.50
N SER A 27 7.67 -19.55 -9.39
CA SER A 27 7.93 -18.20 -9.88
C SER A 27 9.05 -17.52 -9.08
N ALA A 28 9.06 -17.69 -7.76
CA ALA A 28 10.13 -17.20 -6.88
C ALA A 28 11.50 -17.78 -7.27
N ARG A 29 11.57 -19.08 -7.56
CA ARG A 29 12.81 -19.73 -8.03
C ARG A 29 13.27 -19.19 -9.37
N ARG A 30 12.33 -19.01 -10.33
CA ARG A 30 12.65 -18.42 -11.64
C ARG A 30 13.14 -16.98 -11.50
N ALA A 31 12.47 -16.18 -10.68
CA ALA A 31 12.87 -14.80 -10.38
C ALA A 31 14.27 -14.73 -9.76
N ALA A 32 14.55 -15.54 -8.74
CA ALA A 32 15.87 -15.60 -8.12
C ALA A 32 16.98 -15.94 -9.13
N LEU A 33 16.75 -16.95 -9.98
CA LEU A 33 17.72 -17.35 -11.01
C LEU A 33 17.91 -16.25 -12.08
N HIS A 34 16.86 -15.54 -12.43
CA HIS A 34 16.95 -14.40 -13.34
C HIS A 34 17.78 -13.26 -12.74
N LEU A 35 17.51 -12.91 -11.48
CA LEU A 35 18.26 -11.89 -10.76
C LEU A 35 19.76 -12.25 -10.65
N ILE A 36 20.07 -13.50 -10.34
CA ILE A 36 21.45 -13.99 -10.24
C ILE A 36 22.18 -13.87 -11.58
N LYS A 37 21.52 -14.24 -12.68
CA LYS A 37 22.08 -14.10 -14.03
C LYS A 37 22.36 -12.65 -14.41
N LYS A 38 21.55 -11.72 -13.88
CA LYS A 38 21.65 -10.28 -14.14
C LYS A 38 22.06 -9.49 -12.90
N LYS A 39 23.06 -10.00 -12.19
CA LYS A 39 23.47 -9.53 -10.86
C LYS A 39 23.73 -8.01 -10.83
N SER A 40 24.58 -7.50 -11.72
CA SER A 40 24.94 -6.07 -11.76
C SER A 40 23.86 -5.19 -12.43
N GLN A 41 23.12 -5.74 -13.38
CA GLN A 41 22.14 -4.98 -14.16
C GLN A 41 20.78 -4.84 -13.45
N ILE A 42 20.37 -5.85 -12.70
CA ILE A 42 19.02 -5.88 -12.08
C ILE A 42 19.12 -6.13 -10.58
N MET A 43 19.81 -7.18 -10.13
CA MET A 43 19.79 -7.59 -8.74
C MET A 43 20.37 -6.52 -7.81
N GLY A 44 21.50 -5.92 -8.15
CA GLY A 44 22.13 -4.85 -7.38
C GLY A 44 21.24 -3.60 -7.28
N PRO A 45 20.82 -3.01 -8.41
CA PRO A 45 19.91 -1.88 -8.40
C PRO A 45 18.59 -2.15 -7.67
N LEU A 46 18.01 -3.36 -7.84
CA LEU A 46 16.80 -3.74 -7.13
C LEU A 46 17.00 -3.80 -5.62
N ALA A 47 18.10 -4.41 -5.16
CA ALA A 47 18.43 -4.49 -3.74
C ALA A 47 18.58 -3.10 -3.12
N ASN A 48 19.27 -2.17 -3.82
CA ASN A 48 19.42 -0.79 -3.38
C ASN A 48 18.05 -0.06 -3.33
N ALA A 49 17.23 -0.20 -4.37
CA ALA A 49 15.90 0.42 -4.41
C ALA A 49 14.99 -0.11 -3.29
N MET A 50 15.04 -1.41 -2.99
CA MET A 50 14.30 -2.00 -1.87
C MET A 50 14.78 -1.45 -0.53
N GLN A 51 16.09 -1.30 -0.34
CA GLN A 51 16.65 -0.72 0.88
C GLN A 51 16.24 0.75 1.04
N GLU A 52 16.33 1.54 -0.03
CA GLU A 52 15.91 2.95 -0.01
C GLU A 52 14.42 3.09 0.30
N ALA A 53 13.57 2.25 -0.30
CA ALA A 53 12.14 2.23 -0.01
C ALA A 53 11.88 1.86 1.45
N HIS A 54 12.54 0.80 1.95
CA HIS A 54 12.43 0.38 3.35
C HIS A 54 12.75 1.51 4.33
N ASP A 55 13.77 2.29 4.04
CA ASP A 55 14.26 3.34 4.95
C ASP A 55 13.44 4.63 4.88
N LYS A 56 12.85 4.93 3.72
CA LYS A 56 12.21 6.23 3.44
C LYS A 56 10.68 6.18 3.43
N VAL A 57 10.06 5.03 3.09
CA VAL A 57 8.59 4.95 3.01
C VAL A 57 7.97 5.13 4.40
N ARG A 58 6.95 5.98 4.46
CA ARG A 58 6.16 6.30 5.65
C ARG A 58 4.69 6.25 5.31
N ILE A 59 3.88 6.00 6.33
CA ILE A 59 2.43 6.16 6.21
C ILE A 59 2.09 7.60 6.57
N CYS A 60 1.39 8.27 5.67
CA CYS A 60 0.97 9.66 5.86
C CYS A 60 0.10 9.80 7.10
N THR A 61 0.50 10.68 8.01
CA THR A 61 -0.22 10.94 9.27
C THR A 61 -1.60 11.55 9.05
N VAL A 62 -1.83 12.20 7.90
CA VAL A 62 -3.11 12.86 7.56
C VAL A 62 -4.09 11.92 6.88
N CYS A 63 -3.64 11.15 5.88
CA CYS A 63 -4.55 10.40 5.03
C CYS A 63 -4.32 8.88 4.99
N GLY A 64 -3.22 8.39 5.57
CA GLY A 64 -2.89 6.96 5.55
C GLY A 64 -2.24 6.45 4.24
N ASN A 65 -1.95 7.32 3.27
CA ASN A 65 -1.21 6.95 2.06
C ASN A 65 0.24 6.55 2.37
N ALA A 66 0.84 5.71 1.56
CA ALA A 66 2.27 5.41 1.61
C ALA A 66 3.05 6.38 0.72
N ASP A 67 4.02 7.09 1.31
CA ASP A 67 4.88 8.05 0.59
C ASP A 67 6.26 8.11 1.27
N THR A 68 7.18 8.87 0.71
CA THR A 68 8.50 9.16 1.30
C THR A 68 8.53 10.48 2.08
N VAL A 69 7.46 11.25 2.02
CA VAL A 69 7.26 12.50 2.77
C VAL A 69 6.00 12.42 3.63
N ASP A 70 5.95 13.18 4.73
CA ASP A 70 4.79 13.26 5.62
C ASP A 70 4.55 14.72 6.06
N PRO A 71 3.37 15.32 5.75
CA PRO A 71 2.25 14.74 4.98
C PRO A 71 2.64 14.38 3.55
N CYS A 72 1.92 13.40 2.95
CA CYS A 72 2.25 12.88 1.63
C CYS A 72 2.05 13.91 0.51
N THR A 73 2.61 13.65 -0.65
CA THR A 73 2.53 14.49 -1.84
C THR A 73 1.10 14.86 -2.20
N VAL A 74 0.14 13.92 -2.06
CA VAL A 74 -1.28 14.18 -2.33
C VAL A 74 -1.88 15.15 -1.31
N CYS A 75 -1.52 15.02 -0.02
CA CYS A 75 -2.00 15.93 1.02
C CYS A 75 -1.40 17.34 0.91
N CYS A 76 -0.16 17.44 0.45
CA CYS A 76 0.54 18.72 0.28
C CYS A 76 0.19 19.44 -1.03
N ASP A 77 -0.53 18.80 -1.96
CA ASP A 77 -0.90 19.43 -3.23
C ASP A 77 -2.02 20.48 -3.00
N GLU A 78 -1.65 21.75 -3.02
CA GLU A 78 -2.53 22.90 -2.81
C GLU A 78 -3.58 23.09 -3.92
N ARG A 79 -3.40 22.43 -5.07
CA ARG A 79 -4.37 22.48 -6.19
C ARG A 79 -5.60 21.62 -5.93
N ARG A 80 -5.56 20.78 -4.87
CA ARG A 80 -6.66 19.88 -4.51
C ARG A 80 -7.64 20.57 -3.57
N ASP A 81 -8.91 20.28 -3.78
CA ASP A 81 -10.00 20.81 -2.95
C ASP A 81 -10.02 20.07 -1.59
N CYS A 82 -9.77 20.80 -0.52
CA CYS A 82 -9.87 20.28 0.84
C CYS A 82 -11.31 19.94 1.23
N GLY A 83 -12.30 20.51 0.54
CA GLY A 83 -13.71 20.22 0.76
C GLY A 83 -14.18 18.89 0.20
N LEU A 84 -13.43 18.27 -0.72
CA LEU A 84 -13.77 16.98 -1.33
C LEU A 84 -12.84 15.88 -0.83
N LEU A 85 -13.41 14.88 -0.15
CA LEU A 85 -12.67 13.78 0.46
C LEU A 85 -13.14 12.43 -0.10
N VAL A 86 -12.22 11.67 -0.67
CA VAL A 86 -12.46 10.28 -1.13
C VAL A 86 -11.91 9.30 -0.11
N VAL A 87 -12.77 8.44 0.42
CA VAL A 87 -12.42 7.41 1.39
C VAL A 87 -12.25 6.07 0.68
N VAL A 88 -11.12 5.43 0.88
CA VAL A 88 -10.75 4.14 0.28
C VAL A 88 -10.33 3.12 1.35
N GLU A 89 -10.40 1.84 1.02
CA GLU A 89 -10.00 0.78 1.97
C GLU A 89 -8.47 0.69 2.11
N ASP A 90 -7.75 0.76 1.00
CA ASP A 90 -6.30 0.50 0.95
C ASP A 90 -5.56 1.57 0.11
N VAL A 91 -4.26 1.66 0.32
CA VAL A 91 -3.35 2.50 -0.48
C VAL A 91 -3.40 2.13 -1.96
N ALA A 92 -3.56 0.84 -2.29
CA ALA A 92 -3.68 0.37 -3.67
C ALA A 92 -4.87 0.98 -4.40
N ASP A 93 -6.00 1.18 -3.71
CA ASP A 93 -7.20 1.81 -4.26
C ASP A 93 -6.96 3.29 -4.55
N LEU A 94 -6.30 4.01 -3.62
CA LEU A 94 -5.89 5.39 -3.82
C LEU A 94 -5.02 5.52 -5.06
N TRP A 95 -3.98 4.70 -5.17
CA TRP A 95 -3.06 4.75 -6.32
C TRP A 95 -3.76 4.38 -7.63
N ALA A 96 -4.74 3.49 -7.60
CA ALA A 96 -5.53 3.15 -8.77
C ALA A 96 -6.40 4.32 -9.24
N LEU A 97 -7.07 5.01 -8.32
CA LEU A 97 -7.89 6.19 -8.60
C LEU A 97 -7.04 7.37 -9.13
N GLU A 98 -5.89 7.60 -8.52
CA GLU A 98 -4.94 8.64 -8.99
C GLU A 98 -4.44 8.34 -10.41
N ARG A 99 -4.03 7.11 -10.68
CA ARG A 99 -3.56 6.69 -12.01
C ARG A 99 -4.66 6.77 -13.06
N ALA A 100 -5.90 6.51 -12.68
CA ALA A 100 -7.06 6.63 -13.56
C ALA A 100 -7.51 8.08 -13.75
N GLY A 101 -7.02 9.04 -12.95
CA GLY A 101 -7.49 10.41 -12.94
C GLY A 101 -8.98 10.54 -12.54
N ALA A 102 -9.48 9.62 -11.72
CA ALA A 102 -10.90 9.55 -11.37
C ALA A 102 -11.33 10.69 -10.44
N ALA A 103 -10.44 11.19 -9.59
CA ALA A 103 -10.70 12.26 -8.65
C ALA A 103 -9.50 13.23 -8.54
N PRO A 104 -9.13 13.95 -9.62
CA PRO A 104 -7.86 14.67 -9.70
C PRO A 104 -7.77 15.86 -8.73
N HIS A 105 -8.89 16.33 -8.24
CA HIS A 105 -8.95 17.47 -7.32
C HIS A 105 -9.28 17.08 -5.88
N ALA A 106 -9.55 15.80 -5.60
CA ALA A 106 -9.93 15.35 -4.27
C ALA A 106 -8.72 15.13 -3.37
N LYS A 107 -8.93 15.25 -2.07
CA LYS A 107 -8.08 14.66 -1.03
C LYS A 107 -8.56 13.25 -0.73
N TYR A 108 -7.71 12.45 -0.10
CA TYR A 108 -8.02 11.04 0.20
C TYR A 108 -7.96 10.77 1.70
N HIS A 109 -8.62 9.68 2.08
CA HIS A 109 -8.49 9.05 3.38
C HIS A 109 -8.47 7.54 3.23
N VAL A 110 -7.40 6.89 3.70
CA VAL A 110 -7.21 5.45 3.63
C VAL A 110 -7.60 4.84 4.97
N LEU A 111 -8.56 3.93 4.95
CA LEU A 111 -9.04 3.24 6.16
C LEU A 111 -8.02 2.25 6.71
N GLY A 112 -7.15 1.71 5.87
CA GLY A 112 -6.14 0.73 6.24
C GLY A 112 -6.65 -0.70 6.26
N GLY A 113 -7.82 -0.96 5.69
CA GLY A 113 -8.45 -2.27 5.61
C GLY A 113 -9.95 -2.17 5.47
N ARG A 114 -10.63 -3.28 5.78
CA ARG A 114 -12.08 -3.40 5.80
C ARG A 114 -12.54 -4.07 7.09
N LEU A 115 -13.75 -3.86 7.48
CA LEU A 115 -14.37 -4.60 8.57
C LEU A 115 -14.37 -6.10 8.23
N SER A 116 -13.93 -6.92 9.15
CA SER A 116 -13.93 -8.38 8.98
C SER A 116 -14.16 -9.05 10.34
N PRO A 117 -15.42 -9.34 10.69
CA PRO A 117 -15.73 -10.03 11.93
C PRO A 117 -15.06 -11.40 12.04
N LEU A 118 -14.85 -12.07 10.89
CA LEU A 118 -14.18 -13.37 10.83
C LEU A 118 -12.68 -13.28 11.15
N ASP A 119 -12.04 -12.17 10.77
CA ASP A 119 -10.64 -11.93 11.04
C ASP A 119 -10.43 -11.08 12.31
N GLY A 120 -11.51 -10.73 13.01
CA GLY A 120 -11.48 -9.92 14.22
C GLY A 120 -11.18 -8.44 13.97
N VAL A 121 -11.34 -7.95 12.73
CA VAL A 121 -11.11 -6.54 12.40
C VAL A 121 -12.38 -5.73 12.65
N GLY A 122 -12.34 -4.89 13.67
CA GLY A 122 -13.42 -3.98 14.05
C GLY A 122 -13.16 -2.54 13.61
N PRO A 123 -14.11 -1.63 13.91
CA PRO A 123 -13.97 -0.20 13.58
C PRO A 123 -12.74 0.47 14.19
N ASP A 124 -12.31 0.01 15.36
CA ASP A 124 -11.16 0.57 16.09
C ASP A 124 -9.81 0.16 15.47
N ASP A 125 -9.80 -0.89 14.65
CA ASP A 125 -8.61 -1.35 13.92
C ASP A 125 -8.39 -0.57 12.62
N LEU A 126 -9.37 0.24 12.22
CA LEU A 126 -9.35 1.04 11.01
C LEU A 126 -9.21 2.54 11.33
N ASN A 127 -8.78 3.33 10.36
CA ASN A 127 -8.62 4.79 10.50
C ASN A 127 -9.95 5.55 10.46
N ILE A 128 -11.03 4.99 11.04
CA ILE A 128 -12.36 5.60 11.04
C ILE A 128 -12.39 6.79 11.99
N ARG A 129 -11.79 6.69 13.16
CA ARG A 129 -11.76 7.78 14.14
C ARG A 129 -11.09 9.03 13.57
N SER A 130 -9.93 8.87 12.95
CA SER A 130 -9.22 9.98 12.30
C SER A 130 -10.00 10.59 11.11
N LEU A 131 -10.80 9.80 10.42
CA LEU A 131 -11.72 10.29 9.40
C LEU A 131 -12.80 11.21 10.01
N VAL A 132 -13.44 10.77 11.08
CA VAL A 132 -14.47 11.53 11.79
C VAL A 132 -13.89 12.84 12.32
N ASP A 133 -12.73 12.79 12.97
CA ASP A 133 -12.05 13.98 13.49
C ASP A 133 -11.70 14.97 12.37
N ARG A 134 -11.24 14.47 11.23
CA ARG A 134 -10.93 15.28 10.05
C ARG A 134 -12.16 15.98 9.47
N VAL A 135 -13.29 15.28 9.36
CA VAL A 135 -14.55 15.87 8.91
C VAL A 135 -15.09 16.89 9.90
N ALA A 136 -14.95 16.62 11.22
CA ALA A 136 -15.39 17.52 12.29
C ALA A 136 -14.66 18.87 12.32
N GLN A 137 -13.46 18.96 11.72
CA GLN A 137 -12.73 20.22 11.57
C GLN A 137 -13.40 21.23 10.62
N GLY A 138 -14.40 20.77 9.85
CA GLY A 138 -15.30 21.66 9.10
C GLY A 138 -14.81 22.09 7.71
N GLU A 139 -13.65 21.67 7.26
CA GLU A 139 -13.15 21.93 5.89
C GLU A 139 -13.79 21.04 4.85
N VAL A 140 -14.13 19.79 5.22
CA VAL A 140 -14.72 18.79 4.34
C VAL A 140 -16.22 19.08 4.13
N LYS A 141 -16.64 19.24 2.88
CA LYS A 141 -18.02 19.52 2.47
C LYS A 141 -18.69 18.28 1.87
N GLU A 142 -17.92 17.43 1.23
CA GLU A 142 -18.39 16.23 0.56
C GLU A 142 -17.43 15.06 0.82
N VAL A 143 -17.99 13.90 1.16
CA VAL A 143 -17.26 12.65 1.35
C VAL A 143 -17.78 11.64 0.34
N ILE A 144 -16.88 11.13 -0.50
CA ILE A 144 -17.16 10.04 -1.43
C ILE A 144 -16.59 8.75 -0.81
N ILE A 145 -17.46 7.80 -0.50
CA ILE A 145 -17.07 6.50 0.03
C ILE A 145 -16.80 5.57 -1.16
N ALA A 146 -15.53 5.34 -1.46
CA ALA A 146 -15.05 4.50 -2.56
C ALA A 146 -14.46 3.19 -2.01
N VAL A 147 -15.29 2.41 -1.32
CA VAL A 147 -14.94 1.11 -0.75
C VAL A 147 -15.51 -0.02 -1.63
N ASN A 148 -15.04 -1.24 -1.43
CA ASN A 148 -15.49 -2.38 -2.22
C ASN A 148 -16.98 -2.67 -1.95
N ALA A 149 -17.70 -3.08 -3.01
CA ALA A 149 -19.12 -3.44 -2.94
C ALA A 149 -19.30 -4.85 -2.35
N THR A 150 -18.80 -5.06 -1.15
CA THR A 150 -18.97 -6.27 -0.33
C THR A 150 -19.92 -5.97 0.84
N VAL A 151 -20.39 -7.01 1.53
CA VAL A 151 -21.24 -6.84 2.72
C VAL A 151 -20.51 -6.00 3.78
N GLU A 152 -19.23 -6.26 3.97
CA GLU A 152 -18.37 -5.55 4.90
C GLU A 152 -18.15 -4.09 4.51
N GLY A 153 -18.07 -3.81 3.20
CA GLY A 153 -17.94 -2.45 2.67
C GLY A 153 -19.22 -1.62 2.74
N GLN A 154 -20.37 -2.29 2.91
CA GLN A 154 -21.68 -1.61 3.05
C GLN A 154 -22.07 -1.36 4.51
N THR A 155 -21.33 -1.93 5.45
CA THR A 155 -21.56 -1.77 6.90
C THR A 155 -20.88 -0.52 7.44
#